data_5f97eaaff43e8f7dca1e4bc728f2bfac
#
_entry.id   5f97eaaff43e8f7dca1e4bc728f2bfac
#
_cell.length_a   1.000
_cell.length_b   1.000
_cell.length_c   1.000
_cell.angle_alpha   90.00
_cell.angle_beta   90.00
_cell.angle_gamma   90.00
#
_symmetry.space_group_name_H-M   'P 1'
#
loop_
_entity.id
_entity.type
_entity.pdbx_description
1 polymer ?
#
loop_
_entity_poly.entity_id
_entity_poly.type
_entity_poly.pdbx_seq_one_letter_code
_entity_poly.pdbx_strand_id
1 'polypeptide(L)'
;MTDQASAAAPAAVPPSLRATYRAADRFGFLERAGARLRYAWWNALGIPRGTVVILTGRGEFIEKYATEVVGELLERGFAVAAIDWRGQGLSDRPLQDRGKGHIDTFATYMADLRLFLETVVSPAAPRPVLALCHSMGSHIMMREMAENGSGPFSAALFVAPMTALRREAMLRSVLMIMPEVPAVEDRYLFGTGPFVLLAREFASNFVTHDERRYRFTEDWFTADPRLTLGGPTIGWSRQAVRSMAAVQAPGYLERIDIPLLVITAGEDRLIDSRSHAPLVARLKHGEHFTIGHARHEIMMETDEIRALFWEAFDRLVKGVLS
;
A
#
# COMPACT_ATOMS: atom_id res chain seq x y z
N MET A 1 8.39 -27.89 -1.68
CA MET A 1 8.65 -26.48 -2.05
C MET A 1 7.88 -26.03 -3.30
N THR A 2 7.58 -26.89 -4.27
CA THR A 2 6.89 -26.54 -5.53
C THR A 2 5.39 -26.19 -5.35
N ASP A 3 4.71 -26.75 -4.35
CA ASP A 3 3.26 -26.54 -4.15
C ASP A 3 2.94 -25.15 -3.53
N GLN A 4 3.75 -24.65 -2.62
CA GLN A 4 3.54 -23.33 -2.00
C GLN A 4 3.79 -22.16 -2.96
N ALA A 5 4.77 -22.29 -3.86
CA ALA A 5 5.05 -21.26 -4.86
C ALA A 5 3.91 -21.16 -5.89
N SER A 6 3.34 -22.30 -6.28
CA SER A 6 2.16 -22.35 -7.18
C SER A 6 0.93 -21.71 -6.55
N ALA A 7 0.70 -21.93 -5.25
CA ALA A 7 -0.44 -21.33 -4.53
C ALA A 7 -0.29 -19.81 -4.32
N ALA A 8 0.94 -19.27 -4.33
CA ALA A 8 1.23 -17.85 -4.19
C ALA A 8 1.15 -17.09 -5.52
N ALA A 9 1.21 -17.78 -6.65
CA ALA A 9 1.05 -17.17 -7.97
C ALA A 9 -0.42 -16.83 -8.24
N PRO A 10 -0.72 -15.82 -9.09
CA PRO A 10 -2.09 -15.54 -9.52
C PRO A 10 -2.64 -16.71 -10.33
N ALA A 11 -3.97 -16.89 -10.31
CA ALA A 11 -4.63 -17.99 -11.01
C ALA A 11 -4.41 -17.92 -12.53
N ALA A 12 -4.52 -16.74 -13.12
CA ALA A 12 -4.26 -16.48 -14.54
C ALA A 12 -4.02 -14.96 -14.73
N VAL A 13 -3.18 -14.62 -15.71
CA VAL A 13 -3.02 -13.22 -16.13
C VAL A 13 -4.14 -12.86 -17.10
N PRO A 14 -4.93 -11.81 -16.82
CA PRO A 14 -5.96 -11.34 -17.74
C PRO A 14 -5.39 -11.12 -19.14
N PRO A 15 -6.06 -11.56 -20.21
CA PRO A 15 -5.56 -11.38 -21.57
C PRO A 15 -5.24 -9.93 -21.93
N SER A 16 -6.05 -8.98 -21.45
CA SER A 16 -5.87 -7.53 -21.64
C SER A 16 -4.59 -6.98 -21.02
N LEU A 17 -4.03 -7.64 -20.00
CA LEU A 17 -2.89 -7.17 -19.21
C LEU A 17 -1.57 -7.89 -19.53
N ARG A 18 -1.58 -8.91 -20.38
CA ARG A 18 -0.38 -9.74 -20.68
C ARG A 18 0.80 -8.95 -21.21
N ALA A 19 0.55 -7.87 -21.95
CA ALA A 19 1.61 -7.06 -22.54
C ALA A 19 2.37 -6.22 -21.50
N THR A 20 1.70 -5.79 -20.46
CA THR A 20 2.23 -4.87 -19.43
C THR A 20 2.58 -5.55 -18.12
N TYR A 21 1.93 -6.68 -17.81
CA TYR A 21 2.18 -7.44 -16.60
C TYR A 21 3.59 -8.02 -16.56
N ARG A 22 4.26 -7.83 -15.42
CA ARG A 22 5.57 -8.44 -15.13
C ARG A 22 5.41 -9.55 -14.12
N ALA A 23 5.55 -10.80 -14.59
CA ALA A 23 5.57 -11.97 -13.69
C ALA A 23 6.74 -11.85 -12.72
N ALA A 24 6.50 -12.19 -11.47
CA ALA A 24 7.57 -12.21 -10.47
C ALA A 24 8.52 -13.39 -10.72
N ASP A 25 9.80 -13.18 -10.45
CA ASP A 25 10.79 -14.27 -10.46
C ASP A 25 10.54 -15.25 -9.32
N ARG A 26 9.95 -14.76 -8.22
CA ARG A 26 9.60 -15.57 -7.05
C ARG A 26 8.33 -15.05 -6.38
N PHE A 27 7.38 -15.96 -6.15
CA PHE A 27 6.29 -15.82 -5.19
C PHE A 27 6.51 -16.74 -4.00
N GLY A 28 5.99 -16.36 -2.84
CA GLY A 28 6.04 -17.21 -1.66
C GLY A 28 5.11 -16.73 -0.56
N PHE A 29 5.06 -17.51 0.51
CA PHE A 29 4.35 -17.16 1.73
C PHE A 29 5.32 -17.11 2.90
N LEU A 30 5.10 -16.14 3.79
CA LEU A 30 5.67 -16.08 5.13
C LEU A 30 4.59 -16.46 6.12
N GLU A 31 4.96 -17.16 7.18
CA GLU A 31 4.00 -17.54 8.23
C GLU A 31 4.27 -16.73 9.50
N ARG A 32 3.22 -16.08 10.02
CA ARG A 32 3.28 -15.35 11.27
C ARG A 32 1.94 -15.39 12.00
N ALA A 33 1.96 -15.81 13.26
CA ALA A 33 0.77 -15.89 14.13
C ALA A 33 -0.41 -16.61 13.44
N GLY A 34 -0.13 -17.76 12.81
CA GLY A 34 -1.13 -18.61 12.17
C GLY A 34 -1.70 -18.08 10.85
N ALA A 35 -1.12 -17.02 10.28
CA ALA A 35 -1.53 -16.51 8.97
C ALA A 35 -0.36 -16.52 7.99
N ARG A 36 -0.66 -16.84 6.73
CA ARG A 36 0.28 -16.78 5.61
C ARG A 36 0.18 -15.42 4.94
N LEU A 37 1.33 -14.81 4.71
CA LEU A 37 1.48 -13.50 4.09
C LEU A 37 2.17 -13.70 2.75
N ARG A 38 1.48 -13.39 1.66
CA ARG A 38 2.03 -13.53 0.31
C ARG A 38 3.02 -12.42 0.02
N TYR A 39 4.14 -12.79 -0.63
CA TYR A 39 5.10 -11.83 -1.18
C TYR A 39 5.49 -12.19 -2.61
N ALA A 40 6.05 -11.22 -3.31
CA ALA A 40 6.65 -11.38 -4.62
C ALA A 40 8.00 -10.65 -4.69
N TRP A 41 8.87 -11.16 -5.58
CA TRP A 41 10.20 -10.61 -5.84
C TRP A 41 10.49 -10.61 -7.34
N TRP A 42 11.06 -9.52 -7.82
CA TRP A 42 11.57 -9.34 -9.17
C TRP A 42 13.04 -8.93 -9.11
N ASN A 43 13.88 -9.62 -9.86
CA ASN A 43 15.28 -9.26 -10.01
C ASN A 43 15.41 -8.04 -10.93
N ALA A 44 16.41 -7.21 -10.68
CA ALA A 44 16.72 -6.09 -11.57
C ALA A 44 17.12 -6.58 -12.96
N LEU A 45 16.81 -5.79 -13.98
CA LEU A 45 17.31 -6.02 -15.33
C LEU A 45 18.77 -5.54 -15.39
N GLY A 46 19.73 -6.48 -15.47
CA GLY A 46 21.16 -6.19 -15.49
C GLY A 46 21.76 -5.87 -14.11
N ILE A 47 22.73 -4.93 -14.05
CA ILE A 47 23.39 -4.54 -12.80
C ILE A 47 22.40 -3.71 -11.97
N PRO A 48 22.04 -4.18 -10.74
CA PRO A 48 21.06 -3.50 -9.93
C PRO A 48 21.55 -2.15 -9.41
N ARG A 49 20.72 -1.11 -9.52
CA ARG A 49 20.94 0.20 -8.91
C ARG A 49 20.48 0.25 -7.44
N GLY A 50 19.76 -0.75 -7.00
CA GLY A 50 19.16 -0.86 -5.67
C GLY A 50 17.90 -1.72 -5.70
N THR A 51 17.11 -1.62 -4.64
CA THR A 51 15.84 -2.34 -4.49
C THR A 51 14.73 -1.37 -4.11
N VAL A 52 13.55 -1.53 -4.70
CA VAL A 52 12.33 -0.83 -4.29
C VAL A 52 11.37 -1.83 -3.64
N VAL A 53 10.95 -1.53 -2.41
CA VAL A 53 9.93 -2.28 -1.69
C VAL A 53 8.59 -1.57 -1.83
N ILE A 54 7.63 -2.21 -2.50
CA ILE A 54 6.27 -1.69 -2.70
C ILE A 54 5.40 -2.11 -1.52
N LEU A 55 4.82 -1.12 -0.83
CA LEU A 55 3.86 -1.30 0.26
C LEU A 55 2.51 -0.71 -0.16
N THR A 56 1.59 -1.58 -0.47
CA THR A 56 0.31 -1.26 -1.13
C THR A 56 -0.70 -0.59 -0.18
N GLY A 57 -1.70 0.07 -0.74
CA GLY A 57 -2.83 0.63 -0.01
C GLY A 57 -3.85 -0.42 0.45
N ARG A 58 -4.95 0.04 1.07
CA ARG A 58 -6.04 -0.85 1.46
C ARG A 58 -6.83 -1.33 0.25
N GLY A 59 -7.06 -2.64 0.18
CA GLY A 59 -7.80 -3.27 -0.91
C GLY A 59 -6.98 -3.44 -2.19
N GLU A 60 -5.70 -3.12 -2.15
CA GLU A 60 -4.76 -3.34 -3.23
C GLU A 60 -4.01 -4.67 -3.06
N PHE A 61 -3.34 -5.10 -4.11
CA PHE A 61 -2.67 -6.38 -4.20
C PHE A 61 -1.49 -6.31 -5.17
N ILE A 62 -0.61 -7.28 -5.11
CA ILE A 62 0.67 -7.33 -5.84
C ILE A 62 0.47 -7.15 -7.35
N GLU A 63 -0.49 -7.85 -7.96
CA GLU A 63 -0.70 -7.86 -9.42
C GLU A 63 -1.09 -6.49 -9.97
N LYS A 64 -1.78 -5.66 -9.19
CA LYS A 64 -2.12 -4.29 -9.60
C LYS A 64 -0.86 -3.50 -9.95
N TYR A 65 0.18 -3.61 -9.10
CA TYR A 65 1.45 -2.94 -9.32
C TYR A 65 2.32 -3.64 -10.35
N ALA A 66 2.26 -4.97 -10.40
CA ALA A 66 2.99 -5.78 -11.38
C ALA A 66 2.52 -5.53 -12.82
N THR A 67 1.35 -4.92 -13.01
CA THR A 67 0.79 -4.63 -14.33
C THR A 67 1.57 -3.51 -15.07
N GLU A 68 2.04 -2.46 -14.38
CA GLU A 68 2.86 -1.40 -15.00
C GLU A 68 4.01 -0.96 -14.08
N VAL A 69 3.74 -0.59 -12.83
CA VAL A 69 4.71 0.06 -11.92
C VAL A 69 5.98 -0.77 -11.72
N VAL A 70 5.84 -2.07 -11.56
CA VAL A 70 7.00 -2.97 -11.43
C VAL A 70 7.86 -2.93 -12.69
N GLY A 71 7.25 -3.00 -13.88
CA GLY A 71 7.98 -2.91 -15.16
C GLY A 71 8.81 -1.64 -15.26
N GLU A 72 8.23 -0.51 -14.90
CA GLU A 72 8.89 0.80 -14.93
C GLU A 72 10.03 0.94 -13.90
N LEU A 73 9.92 0.26 -12.74
CA LEU A 73 11.00 0.17 -11.77
C LEU A 73 12.15 -0.73 -12.25
N LEU A 74 11.82 -1.86 -12.88
CA LEU A 74 12.82 -2.74 -13.49
C LEU A 74 13.58 -2.04 -14.63
N GLU A 75 12.89 -1.26 -15.46
CA GLU A 75 13.50 -0.43 -16.52
C GLU A 75 14.44 0.65 -15.95
N ARG A 76 14.16 1.13 -14.74
CA ARG A 76 15.04 2.03 -13.97
C ARG A 76 16.21 1.32 -13.29
N GLY A 77 16.31 -0.01 -13.44
CA GLY A 77 17.41 -0.83 -12.93
C GLY A 77 17.25 -1.24 -11.45
N PHE A 78 16.05 -1.17 -10.88
CA PHE A 78 15.81 -1.64 -9.51
C PHE A 78 15.33 -3.09 -9.48
N ALA A 79 15.77 -3.86 -8.49
CA ALA A 79 15.04 -5.03 -8.04
C ALA A 79 13.77 -4.57 -7.30
N VAL A 80 12.72 -5.37 -7.30
CA VAL A 80 11.45 -5.01 -6.67
C VAL A 80 11.00 -6.12 -5.72
N ALA A 81 10.47 -5.73 -4.56
CA ALA A 81 9.81 -6.63 -3.64
C ALA A 81 8.44 -6.06 -3.25
N ALA A 82 7.45 -6.91 -3.06
CA ALA A 82 6.11 -6.50 -2.64
C ALA A 82 5.48 -7.54 -1.72
N ILE A 83 4.58 -7.09 -0.84
CA ILE A 83 3.81 -7.94 0.08
C ILE A 83 2.32 -7.62 -0.05
N ASP A 84 1.48 -8.65 -0.03
CA ASP A 84 0.05 -8.49 0.25
C ASP A 84 -0.14 -8.44 1.77
N TRP A 85 -0.74 -7.37 2.26
CA TRP A 85 -1.03 -7.23 3.66
C TRP A 85 -1.95 -8.35 4.17
N ARG A 86 -1.80 -8.74 5.44
CA ARG A 86 -2.77 -9.59 6.13
C ARG A 86 -4.20 -9.09 5.87
N GLY A 87 -5.09 -9.98 5.48
CA GLY A 87 -6.47 -9.62 5.19
C GLY A 87 -6.71 -9.08 3.78
N GLN A 88 -5.70 -9.05 2.88
CA GLN A 88 -5.81 -8.47 1.53
C GLN A 88 -5.04 -9.32 0.51
N GLY A 89 -5.28 -9.06 -0.78
CA GLY A 89 -4.66 -9.81 -1.87
C GLY A 89 -4.86 -11.32 -1.70
N LEU A 90 -3.82 -12.12 -1.88
CA LEU A 90 -3.84 -13.56 -1.63
C LEU A 90 -3.26 -13.96 -0.26
N SER A 91 -2.95 -12.99 0.62
CA SER A 91 -2.66 -13.28 2.03
C SER A 91 -3.89 -13.78 2.78
N ASP A 92 -3.68 -14.51 3.87
CA ASP A 92 -4.76 -15.08 4.67
C ASP A 92 -5.65 -13.99 5.28
N ARG A 93 -6.93 -14.30 5.37
CA ARG A 93 -7.98 -13.42 5.89
C ARG A 93 -8.21 -13.71 7.37
N PRO A 94 -8.30 -12.69 8.24
CA PRO A 94 -8.50 -12.89 9.68
C PRO A 94 -9.91 -13.35 10.03
N LEU A 95 -10.92 -13.07 9.18
CA LEU A 95 -12.30 -13.48 9.41
C LEU A 95 -12.75 -14.53 8.40
N GLN A 96 -13.75 -15.34 8.79
CA GLN A 96 -14.35 -16.35 7.93
C GLN A 96 -14.96 -15.75 6.66
N ASP A 97 -15.61 -14.59 6.77
CA ASP A 97 -16.03 -13.79 5.61
C ASP A 97 -14.83 -13.09 4.99
N ARG A 98 -14.30 -13.65 3.91
CA ARG A 98 -13.13 -13.16 3.18
C ARG A 98 -13.32 -11.76 2.57
N GLY A 99 -14.55 -11.31 2.38
CA GLY A 99 -14.86 -9.98 1.85
C GLY A 99 -14.62 -8.85 2.85
N LYS A 100 -14.52 -9.15 4.14
CA LYS A 100 -14.34 -8.15 5.18
C LYS A 100 -12.89 -7.69 5.32
N GLY A 101 -12.65 -6.38 5.16
CA GLY A 101 -11.37 -5.77 5.49
C GLY A 101 -11.24 -5.61 7.01
N HIS A 102 -10.51 -6.49 7.67
CA HIS A 102 -10.36 -6.52 9.13
C HIS A 102 -8.90 -6.63 9.57
N ILE A 103 -8.60 -6.06 10.73
CA ILE A 103 -7.35 -6.23 11.47
C ILE A 103 -7.63 -6.06 12.97
N ASP A 104 -6.93 -6.78 13.80
CA ASP A 104 -6.97 -6.65 15.25
C ASP A 104 -6.28 -5.38 15.74
N THR A 105 -5.11 -5.05 15.16
CA THR A 105 -4.35 -3.83 15.43
C THR A 105 -3.39 -3.49 14.30
N PHE A 106 -3.06 -2.21 14.11
CA PHE A 106 -2.03 -1.80 13.14
C PHE A 106 -0.62 -2.28 13.54
N ALA A 107 -0.37 -2.58 14.81
CA ALA A 107 0.87 -3.22 15.23
C ALA A 107 1.07 -4.61 14.61
N THR A 108 -0.01 -5.32 14.26
CA THR A 108 0.04 -6.58 13.54
C THR A 108 0.60 -6.39 12.13
N TYR A 109 0.15 -5.35 11.39
CA TYR A 109 0.73 -5.02 10.09
C TYR A 109 2.23 -4.67 10.17
N MET A 110 2.63 -3.90 11.19
CA MET A 110 4.05 -3.54 11.40
C MET A 110 4.91 -4.78 11.66
N ALA A 111 4.42 -5.69 12.47
CA ALA A 111 5.14 -6.93 12.75
C ALA A 111 5.19 -7.88 11.53
N ASP A 112 4.14 -7.91 10.69
CA ASP A 112 4.14 -8.61 9.41
C ASP A 112 5.16 -8.00 8.45
N LEU A 113 5.25 -6.67 8.40
CA LEU A 113 6.25 -5.94 7.62
C LEU A 113 7.67 -6.27 8.05
N ARG A 114 7.97 -6.27 9.36
CA ARG A 114 9.30 -6.63 9.88
C ARG A 114 9.72 -8.03 9.44
N LEU A 115 8.82 -9.01 9.60
CA LEU A 115 9.10 -10.37 9.13
C LEU A 115 9.45 -10.41 7.65
N PHE A 116 8.67 -9.68 6.80
CA PHE A 116 8.95 -9.59 5.37
C PHE A 116 10.30 -8.94 5.08
N LEU A 117 10.63 -7.84 5.76
CA LEU A 117 11.90 -7.15 5.60
C LEU A 117 13.09 -8.04 6.02
N GLU A 118 12.99 -8.71 7.14
CA GLU A 118 14.04 -9.56 7.69
C GLU A 118 14.26 -10.84 6.86
N THR A 119 13.16 -11.45 6.38
CA THR A 119 13.23 -12.79 5.75
C THR A 119 13.43 -12.72 4.24
N VAL A 120 12.84 -11.73 3.58
CA VAL A 120 12.82 -11.64 2.11
C VAL A 120 13.72 -10.53 1.60
N VAL A 121 13.58 -9.33 2.17
CA VAL A 121 14.26 -8.14 1.65
C VAL A 121 15.72 -8.10 2.06
N SER A 122 16.00 -8.07 3.35
CA SER A 122 17.37 -7.88 3.87
C SER A 122 18.40 -8.88 3.38
N PRO A 123 18.08 -10.19 3.22
CA PRO A 123 19.06 -11.16 2.73
C PRO A 123 19.37 -11.05 1.23
N ALA A 124 18.45 -10.49 0.42
CA ALA A 124 18.51 -10.56 -1.04
C ALA A 124 18.64 -9.19 -1.73
N ALA A 125 18.33 -8.09 -1.03
CA ALA A 125 18.14 -6.78 -1.65
C ALA A 125 19.46 -6.08 -1.98
N PRO A 126 19.76 -5.82 -3.27
CA PRO A 126 20.79 -4.85 -3.66
C PRO A 126 20.50 -3.48 -3.01
N ARG A 127 21.58 -2.84 -2.53
CA ARG A 127 21.48 -1.52 -1.90
C ARG A 127 21.70 -0.38 -2.90
N PRO A 128 21.11 0.81 -2.66
CA PRO A 128 20.22 1.16 -1.53
C PRO A 128 18.85 0.50 -1.63
N VAL A 129 18.15 0.38 -0.50
CA VAL A 129 16.77 -0.08 -0.44
C VAL A 129 15.86 1.14 -0.23
N LEU A 130 14.84 1.26 -1.06
CA LEU A 130 13.87 2.36 -1.05
C LEU A 130 12.47 1.81 -0.73
N ALA A 131 11.69 2.54 0.08
CA ALA A 131 10.30 2.23 0.28
C ALA A 131 9.42 3.06 -0.67
N LEU A 132 8.60 2.40 -1.49
CA LEU A 132 7.53 3.02 -2.29
C LEU A 132 6.20 2.60 -1.70
N CYS A 133 5.54 3.51 -1.01
CA CYS A 133 4.37 3.19 -0.22
C CYS A 133 3.15 3.99 -0.70
N HIS A 134 1.99 3.34 -0.76
CA HIS A 134 0.73 3.99 -1.09
C HIS A 134 -0.24 3.95 0.08
N SER A 135 -0.90 5.08 0.35
CA SER A 135 -2.06 5.19 1.25
C SER A 135 -1.83 4.51 2.62
N MET A 136 -2.54 3.41 2.91
CA MET A 136 -2.38 2.61 4.13
C MET A 136 -0.95 2.05 4.27
N GLY A 137 -0.31 1.63 3.19
CA GLY A 137 1.09 1.17 3.21
C GLY A 137 2.06 2.26 3.68
N SER A 138 1.84 3.52 3.25
CA SER A 138 2.59 4.68 3.75
C SER A 138 2.38 4.88 5.24
N HIS A 139 1.15 4.74 5.73
CA HIS A 139 0.83 4.87 7.15
C HIS A 139 1.51 3.80 8.00
N ILE A 140 1.47 2.53 7.55
CA ILE A 140 2.12 1.42 8.26
C ILE A 140 3.64 1.65 8.31
N MET A 141 4.26 2.02 7.17
CA MET A 141 5.69 2.27 7.09
C MET A 141 6.12 3.47 7.95
N MET A 142 5.32 4.54 7.95
CA MET A 142 5.54 5.72 8.80
C MET A 142 5.56 5.35 10.28
N ARG A 143 4.63 4.50 10.72
CA ARG A 143 4.60 3.98 12.08
C ARG A 143 5.80 3.09 12.38
N GLU A 144 6.12 2.18 11.47
CA GLU A 144 7.26 1.28 11.64
C GLU A 144 8.57 2.07 11.82
N MET A 145 8.81 3.07 10.94
CA MET A 145 9.99 3.91 11.04
C MET A 145 10.05 4.71 12.35
N ALA A 146 8.92 5.25 12.81
CA ALA A 146 8.88 6.06 14.03
C ALA A 146 9.05 5.22 15.31
N GLU A 147 8.55 3.99 15.32
CA GLU A 147 8.56 3.12 16.51
C GLU A 147 9.79 2.19 16.59
N ASN A 148 10.29 1.72 15.43
CA ASN A 148 11.31 0.68 15.35
C ASN A 148 12.55 1.08 14.52
N GLY A 149 12.57 2.30 13.97
CA GLY A 149 13.63 2.79 13.10
C GLY A 149 13.43 2.42 11.63
N SER A 150 14.28 3.00 10.78
CA SER A 150 14.12 2.91 9.32
C SER A 150 14.50 1.56 8.70
N GLY A 151 14.98 0.59 9.49
CA GLY A 151 15.32 -0.74 9.01
C GLY A 151 16.34 -0.71 7.87
N PRO A 152 16.12 -1.43 6.76
CA PRO A 152 17.03 -1.46 5.63
C PRO A 152 16.97 -0.22 4.72
N PHE A 153 16.01 0.69 4.93
CA PHE A 153 15.69 1.75 3.98
C PHE A 153 16.64 2.93 4.04
N SER A 154 17.09 3.38 2.87
CA SER A 154 17.89 4.59 2.69
C SER A 154 17.03 5.82 2.44
N ALA A 155 15.83 5.65 1.91
CA ALA A 155 14.82 6.70 1.73
C ALA A 155 13.42 6.09 1.55
N ALA A 156 12.38 6.92 1.69
CA ALA A 156 11.00 6.51 1.45
C ALA A 156 10.23 7.52 0.60
N LEU A 157 9.34 7.01 -0.24
CA LEU A 157 8.35 7.76 -1.00
C LEU A 157 6.95 7.35 -0.54
N PHE A 158 6.23 8.29 0.07
CA PHE A 158 4.87 8.11 0.53
C PHE A 158 3.89 8.80 -0.42
N VAL A 159 3.08 8.00 -1.10
CA VAL A 159 2.11 8.45 -2.11
C VAL A 159 0.72 8.47 -1.50
N ALA A 160 0.09 9.63 -1.45
CA ALA A 160 -1.23 9.87 -0.86
C ALA A 160 -1.40 9.19 0.52
N PRO A 161 -0.49 9.41 1.51
CA PRO A 161 -0.45 8.66 2.74
C PRO A 161 -1.72 8.80 3.58
N MET A 162 -2.18 7.70 4.17
CA MET A 162 -3.34 7.67 5.06
C MET A 162 -2.98 8.27 6.44
N THR A 163 -3.05 9.59 6.56
CA THR A 163 -2.72 10.34 7.78
C THR A 163 -3.93 10.96 8.47
N ALA A 164 -4.99 11.20 7.71
CA ALA A 164 -6.31 11.59 8.18
C ALA A 164 -7.35 11.19 7.14
N LEU A 165 -8.53 10.76 7.55
CA LEU A 165 -9.65 10.46 6.65
C LEU A 165 -10.55 11.68 6.50
N ARG A 166 -11.16 11.82 5.32
CA ARG A 166 -12.24 12.80 5.18
C ARG A 166 -13.39 12.44 6.13
N ARG A 167 -13.88 13.42 6.88
CA ARG A 167 -14.93 13.25 7.92
C ARG A 167 -14.47 12.36 9.10
N GLU A 168 -13.18 12.27 9.37
CA GLU A 168 -12.63 11.46 10.47
C GLU A 168 -13.28 11.80 11.83
N ALA A 169 -13.52 13.07 12.13
CA ALA A 169 -14.12 13.48 13.39
C ALA A 169 -15.51 12.85 13.60
N MET A 170 -16.35 12.80 12.56
CA MET A 170 -17.67 12.15 12.62
C MET A 170 -17.50 10.63 12.80
N LEU A 171 -16.61 10.00 12.03
CA LEU A 171 -16.32 8.57 12.16
C LEU A 171 -15.84 8.24 13.57
N ARG A 172 -14.92 9.02 14.12
CA ARG A 172 -14.38 8.87 15.46
C ARG A 172 -15.47 8.94 16.52
N SER A 173 -16.38 9.92 16.42
CA SER A 173 -17.49 10.06 17.37
C SER A 173 -18.41 8.83 17.35
N VAL A 174 -18.73 8.31 16.17
CA VAL A 174 -19.54 7.09 16.03
C VAL A 174 -18.83 5.88 16.64
N LEU A 175 -17.55 5.69 16.34
CA LEU A 175 -16.76 4.55 16.83
C LEU A 175 -16.59 4.60 18.36
N MET A 176 -16.54 5.80 18.97
CA MET A 176 -16.37 5.95 20.42
C MET A 176 -17.55 5.42 21.25
N ILE A 177 -18.78 5.50 20.69
CA ILE A 177 -19.99 5.02 21.40
C ILE A 177 -20.32 3.55 21.14
N MET A 178 -19.61 2.92 20.20
CA MET A 178 -19.85 1.51 19.86
C MET A 178 -19.04 0.58 20.78
N PRO A 179 -19.64 -0.52 21.27
CA PRO A 179 -18.92 -1.48 22.12
C PRO A 179 -17.79 -2.19 21.37
N GLU A 180 -16.69 -2.40 22.08
CA GLU A 180 -15.50 -3.11 21.55
C GLU A 180 -15.61 -4.60 21.85
N VAL A 181 -16.53 -5.26 21.16
CA VAL A 181 -16.75 -6.71 21.27
C VAL A 181 -16.74 -7.33 19.86
N PRO A 182 -16.28 -8.58 19.68
CA PRO A 182 -16.17 -9.21 18.36
C PRO A 182 -17.46 -9.14 17.55
N ALA A 183 -18.61 -9.34 18.19
CA ALA A 183 -19.92 -9.28 17.52
C ALA A 183 -20.23 -7.93 16.85
N VAL A 184 -19.56 -6.85 17.25
CA VAL A 184 -19.65 -5.51 16.65
C VAL A 184 -18.44 -5.22 15.76
N GLU A 185 -17.23 -5.49 16.25
CA GLU A 185 -15.98 -5.23 15.55
C GLU A 185 -15.90 -5.92 14.19
N ASP A 186 -16.48 -7.14 14.05
CA ASP A 186 -16.48 -7.94 12.83
C ASP A 186 -17.54 -7.49 11.80
N ARG A 187 -18.38 -6.53 12.11
CA ARG A 187 -19.40 -6.01 11.17
C ARG A 187 -18.76 -5.03 10.21
N TYR A 188 -19.30 -4.95 9.00
CA TYR A 188 -18.97 -3.86 8.07
C TYR A 188 -19.25 -2.50 8.72
N LEU A 189 -18.39 -1.53 8.45
CA LEU A 189 -18.65 -0.13 8.78
C LEU A 189 -19.91 0.36 8.06
N PHE A 190 -20.69 1.19 8.72
CA PHE A 190 -21.92 1.78 8.14
C PHE A 190 -21.67 2.43 6.78
N GLY A 191 -22.54 2.16 5.82
CA GLY A 191 -22.41 2.64 4.45
C GLY A 191 -21.38 1.87 3.60
N THR A 192 -20.79 0.82 4.15
CA THR A 192 -19.93 -0.12 3.42
C THR A 192 -20.53 -1.53 3.43
N GLY A 193 -19.97 -2.45 2.63
CA GLY A 193 -20.50 -3.81 2.53
C GLY A 193 -19.59 -4.72 1.71
N PRO A 194 -20.08 -5.90 1.33
CA PRO A 194 -19.36 -6.82 0.46
C PRO A 194 -18.95 -6.14 -0.85
N PHE A 195 -17.88 -6.66 -1.45
CA PHE A 195 -17.46 -6.22 -2.78
C PHE A 195 -18.50 -6.65 -3.85
N VAL A 196 -18.86 -5.71 -4.72
CA VAL A 196 -19.78 -5.97 -5.85
C VAL A 196 -19.14 -5.44 -7.12
N LEU A 197 -18.65 -6.34 -7.98
CA LEU A 197 -17.95 -5.98 -9.22
C LEU A 197 -18.85 -5.18 -10.18
N LEU A 198 -20.09 -5.60 -10.35
CA LEU A 198 -21.07 -4.95 -11.24
C LEU A 198 -21.44 -3.50 -10.84
N ALA A 199 -21.16 -3.11 -9.59
CA ALA A 199 -21.41 -1.74 -9.11
C ALA A 199 -20.23 -0.79 -9.39
N ARG A 200 -19.14 -1.26 -9.99
CA ARG A 200 -17.94 -0.47 -10.27
C ARG A 200 -17.99 0.14 -11.67
N GLU A 201 -18.68 1.23 -11.80
CA GLU A 201 -18.66 2.02 -13.03
C GLU A 201 -17.57 3.10 -12.94
N PHE A 202 -16.81 3.27 -14.03
CA PHE A 202 -15.77 4.30 -14.09
C PHE A 202 -16.34 5.71 -13.85
N ALA A 203 -17.57 5.99 -14.30
CA ALA A 203 -18.23 7.27 -14.08
C ALA A 203 -18.40 7.63 -12.60
N SER A 204 -18.50 6.64 -11.69
CA SER A 204 -18.61 6.85 -10.25
C SER A 204 -17.25 6.81 -9.52
N ASN A 205 -16.19 6.54 -10.25
CA ASN A 205 -14.82 6.43 -9.72
C ASN A 205 -14.28 7.80 -9.26
N PHE A 206 -13.56 7.80 -8.18
CA PHE A 206 -12.92 8.97 -7.58
C PHE A 206 -11.45 8.73 -7.21
N VAL A 207 -10.83 7.65 -7.69
CA VAL A 207 -9.45 7.28 -7.33
C VAL A 207 -8.45 7.55 -8.45
N THR A 208 -8.87 7.61 -9.72
CA THR A 208 -8.03 7.91 -10.89
C THR A 208 -8.82 8.58 -12.00
N HIS A 209 -8.16 9.31 -12.89
CA HIS A 209 -8.75 9.84 -14.13
C HIS A 209 -8.54 8.88 -15.33
N ASP A 210 -7.69 7.89 -15.21
CA ASP A 210 -7.38 6.93 -16.28
C ASP A 210 -8.32 5.72 -16.23
N GLU A 211 -9.24 5.63 -17.20
CA GLU A 211 -10.19 4.52 -17.29
C GLU A 211 -9.48 3.19 -17.58
N ARG A 212 -8.43 3.18 -18.39
CA ARG A 212 -7.68 1.97 -18.74
C ARG A 212 -7.03 1.35 -17.48
N ARG A 213 -6.37 2.17 -16.65
CA ARG A 213 -5.72 1.73 -15.41
C ARG A 213 -6.74 1.37 -14.32
N TYR A 214 -7.87 2.08 -14.26
CA TYR A 214 -8.97 1.69 -13.40
C TYR A 214 -9.45 0.27 -13.69
N ARG A 215 -9.59 -0.08 -14.98
CA ARG A 215 -10.00 -1.41 -15.41
C ARG A 215 -8.97 -2.51 -15.14
N PHE A 216 -7.69 -2.21 -14.95
CA PHE A 216 -6.70 -3.22 -14.51
C PHE A 216 -7.17 -3.97 -13.27
N THR A 217 -7.67 -3.24 -12.28
CA THR A 217 -8.16 -3.83 -11.04
C THR A 217 -9.39 -4.73 -11.29
N GLU A 218 -10.29 -4.31 -12.17
CA GLU A 218 -11.50 -5.09 -12.52
C GLU A 218 -11.15 -6.37 -13.28
N ASP A 219 -10.20 -6.28 -14.23
CA ASP A 219 -9.72 -7.42 -14.99
C ASP A 219 -9.08 -8.47 -14.07
N TRP A 220 -8.28 -8.03 -13.09
CA TRP A 220 -7.73 -8.92 -12.07
C TRP A 220 -8.79 -9.54 -11.18
N PHE A 221 -9.79 -8.79 -10.73
CA PHE A 221 -10.90 -9.32 -9.92
C PHE A 221 -11.76 -10.33 -10.70
N THR A 222 -11.88 -10.13 -12.00
CA THR A 222 -12.57 -11.09 -12.88
C THR A 222 -11.75 -12.37 -13.06
N ALA A 223 -10.43 -12.25 -13.23
CA ALA A 223 -9.55 -13.40 -13.43
C ALA A 223 -9.31 -14.17 -12.12
N ASP A 224 -9.23 -13.47 -10.99
CA ASP A 224 -9.06 -14.09 -9.66
C ASP A 224 -9.91 -13.38 -8.59
N PRO A 225 -11.15 -13.84 -8.37
CA PRO A 225 -12.04 -13.26 -7.36
C PRO A 225 -11.50 -13.30 -5.93
N ARG A 226 -10.46 -14.10 -5.62
CA ARG A 226 -9.82 -14.15 -4.31
C ARG A 226 -9.13 -12.83 -3.95
N LEU A 227 -8.78 -12.01 -4.95
CA LEU A 227 -8.16 -10.69 -4.78
C LEU A 227 -9.14 -9.64 -4.27
N THR A 228 -10.44 -9.87 -4.40
CA THR A 228 -11.47 -8.90 -4.01
C THR A 228 -11.47 -8.62 -2.51
N LEU A 229 -11.72 -7.36 -2.14
CA LEU A 229 -11.93 -6.94 -0.76
C LEU A 229 -13.09 -5.95 -0.71
N GLY A 230 -14.03 -6.19 0.18
CA GLY A 230 -15.14 -5.28 0.46
C GLY A 230 -14.77 -4.15 1.42
N GLY A 231 -15.78 -3.56 2.01
CA GLY A 231 -15.63 -2.47 2.98
C GLY A 231 -14.80 -2.85 4.21
N PRO A 232 -14.30 -1.85 4.97
CA PRO A 232 -13.67 -2.09 6.26
C PRO A 232 -14.72 -2.56 7.27
N THR A 233 -14.26 -3.33 8.25
CA THR A 233 -15.06 -3.58 9.45
C THR A 233 -15.00 -2.39 10.41
N ILE A 234 -15.89 -2.37 11.38
CA ILE A 234 -15.89 -1.42 12.49
C ILE A 234 -14.55 -1.50 13.23
N GLY A 235 -14.06 -2.73 13.50
CA GLY A 235 -12.76 -2.98 14.13
C GLY A 235 -11.61 -2.38 13.35
N TRP A 236 -11.52 -2.68 12.04
CA TRP A 236 -10.48 -2.07 11.20
C TRP A 236 -10.52 -0.54 11.25
N SER A 237 -11.71 0.05 11.13
CA SER A 237 -11.89 1.50 11.12
C SER A 237 -11.49 2.14 12.45
N ARG A 238 -11.80 1.49 13.57
CA ARG A 238 -11.38 1.91 14.91
C ARG A 238 -9.87 1.88 15.05
N GLN A 239 -9.23 0.79 14.62
CA GLN A 239 -7.78 0.67 14.65
C GLN A 239 -7.09 1.69 13.74
N ALA A 240 -7.66 1.98 12.56
CA ALA A 240 -7.15 3.02 11.67
C ALA A 240 -7.18 4.41 12.31
N VAL A 241 -8.31 4.79 12.92
CA VAL A 241 -8.45 6.08 13.64
C VAL A 241 -7.46 6.18 14.81
N ARG A 242 -7.31 5.12 15.61
CA ARG A 242 -6.31 5.06 16.70
C ARG A 242 -4.90 5.20 16.20
N SER A 243 -4.60 4.52 15.10
CA SER A 243 -3.28 4.53 14.48
C SER A 243 -2.93 5.91 13.91
N MET A 244 -3.87 6.57 13.23
CA MET A 244 -3.67 7.93 12.72
C MET A 244 -3.49 8.94 13.87
N ALA A 245 -4.22 8.81 14.97
CA ALA A 245 -4.03 9.65 16.16
C ALA A 245 -2.63 9.50 16.77
N ALA A 246 -2.05 8.28 16.77
CA ALA A 246 -0.69 8.06 17.22
C ALA A 246 0.34 8.80 16.36
N VAL A 247 0.21 8.73 15.04
CA VAL A 247 1.11 9.42 14.08
C VAL A 247 1.04 10.95 14.25
N GLN A 248 -0.13 11.48 14.60
CA GLN A 248 -0.33 12.91 14.80
C GLN A 248 0.25 13.42 16.15
N ALA A 249 0.59 12.52 17.09
CA ALA A 249 1.13 12.91 18.40
C ALA A 249 2.47 13.63 18.26
N PRO A 250 2.73 14.71 19.03
CA PRO A 250 4.01 15.41 19.05
C PRO A 250 5.17 14.46 19.41
N GLY A 251 6.33 14.65 18.78
CA GLY A 251 7.52 13.84 19.02
C GLY A 251 7.47 12.44 18.39
N TYR A 252 6.43 12.12 17.61
CA TYR A 252 6.30 10.80 17.00
C TYR A 252 7.04 10.71 15.66
N LEU A 253 6.73 11.61 14.73
CA LEU A 253 7.32 11.62 13.38
C LEU A 253 8.75 12.15 13.36
N GLU A 254 9.10 12.97 14.32
CA GLU A 254 10.43 13.54 14.52
C GLU A 254 11.51 12.48 14.78
N ARG A 255 11.11 11.22 15.03
CA ARG A 255 12.00 10.06 15.18
C ARG A 255 12.48 9.50 13.83
N ILE A 256 11.77 9.81 12.72
CA ILE A 256 12.15 9.34 11.38
C ILE A 256 13.34 10.15 10.91
N ASP A 257 14.44 9.47 10.56
CA ASP A 257 15.75 10.06 10.30
C ASP A 257 16.35 9.60 8.96
N ILE A 258 15.50 9.47 7.93
CA ILE A 258 15.91 9.23 6.53
C ILE A 258 15.19 10.22 5.62
N PRO A 259 15.71 10.48 4.42
CA PRO A 259 15.01 11.26 3.40
C PRO A 259 13.64 10.65 3.10
N LEU A 260 12.61 11.49 3.17
CA LEU A 260 11.23 11.09 2.97
C LEU A 260 10.50 12.10 2.09
N LEU A 261 10.03 11.65 0.92
CA LEU A 261 9.21 12.46 0.02
C LEU A 261 7.74 12.06 0.16
N VAL A 262 6.88 13.02 0.47
CA VAL A 262 5.42 12.85 0.47
C VAL A 262 4.84 13.45 -0.79
N ILE A 263 4.18 12.63 -1.60
CA ILE A 263 3.40 13.08 -2.76
C ILE A 263 1.92 13.11 -2.40
N THR A 264 1.33 14.29 -2.51
CA THR A 264 -0.07 14.56 -2.23
C THR A 264 -0.89 14.60 -3.50
N ALA A 265 -2.01 13.89 -3.51
CA ALA A 265 -3.04 14.02 -4.53
C ALA A 265 -3.94 15.22 -4.22
N GLY A 266 -4.01 16.18 -5.15
CA GLY A 266 -4.75 17.44 -4.94
C GLY A 266 -6.28 17.24 -4.95
N GLU A 267 -6.78 16.25 -5.70
CA GLU A 267 -8.20 15.92 -5.81
C GLU A 267 -8.59 14.67 -5.00
N ASP A 268 -7.82 14.34 -3.96
CA ASP A 268 -8.12 13.18 -3.10
C ASP A 268 -9.48 13.32 -2.41
N ARG A 269 -10.32 12.29 -2.55
CA ARG A 269 -11.64 12.22 -1.91
C ARG A 269 -11.71 11.20 -0.76
N LEU A 270 -10.65 10.43 -0.54
CA LEU A 270 -10.55 9.44 0.54
C LEU A 270 -9.82 10.02 1.75
N ILE A 271 -8.64 10.61 1.49
CA ILE A 271 -7.75 11.14 2.52
C ILE A 271 -7.96 12.65 2.63
N ASP A 272 -7.87 13.18 3.84
CA ASP A 272 -7.76 14.62 4.05
C ASP A 272 -6.32 15.07 3.80
N SER A 273 -6.01 15.35 2.53
CA SER A 273 -4.67 15.72 2.07
C SER A 273 -4.12 16.99 2.73
N ARG A 274 -4.96 17.81 3.38
CA ARG A 274 -4.52 18.99 4.17
C ARG A 274 -3.65 18.60 5.36
N SER A 275 -3.71 17.35 5.80
CA SER A 275 -2.87 16.80 6.87
C SER A 275 -1.41 16.56 6.44
N HIS A 276 -1.10 16.49 5.15
CA HIS A 276 0.22 16.09 4.65
C HIS A 276 1.29 17.17 4.89
N ALA A 277 1.03 18.42 4.50
CA ALA A 277 2.03 19.49 4.67
C ALA A 277 2.42 19.73 6.14
N PRO A 278 1.48 19.82 7.11
CA PRO A 278 1.83 19.91 8.52
C PRO A 278 2.60 18.68 9.04
N LEU A 279 2.31 17.49 8.51
CA LEU A 279 3.01 16.27 8.87
C LEU A 279 4.46 16.32 8.39
N VAL A 280 4.68 16.69 7.12
CA VAL A 280 6.03 16.78 6.53
C VAL A 280 6.90 17.81 7.25
N ALA A 281 6.31 18.92 7.69
CA ALA A 281 7.02 19.95 8.46
C ALA A 281 7.60 19.44 9.79
N ARG A 282 7.18 18.26 10.26
CA ARG A 282 7.66 17.60 11.48
C ARG A 282 8.78 16.58 11.22
N LEU A 283 9.01 16.22 9.97
CA LEU A 283 10.05 15.27 9.56
C LEU A 283 11.40 15.99 9.45
N LYS A 284 12.47 15.36 9.93
CA LYS A 284 13.83 15.94 9.84
C LYS A 284 14.31 16.17 8.41
N HIS A 285 13.99 15.23 7.53
CA HIS A 285 14.41 15.20 6.12
C HIS A 285 13.20 14.98 5.22
N GLY A 286 12.10 15.72 5.50
CA GLY A 286 10.86 15.61 4.77
C GLY A 286 10.78 16.58 3.59
N GLU A 287 10.40 16.08 2.43
CA GLU A 287 10.00 16.87 1.26
C GLU A 287 8.51 16.66 0.97
N HIS A 288 7.84 17.71 0.50
CA HIS A 288 6.43 17.68 0.14
C HIS A 288 6.24 18.11 -1.31
N PHE A 289 5.54 17.28 -2.08
CA PHE A 289 5.19 17.57 -3.46
C PHE A 289 3.70 17.32 -3.69
N THR A 290 2.96 18.28 -4.25
CA THR A 290 1.53 18.14 -4.55
C THR A 290 1.34 18.06 -6.06
N ILE A 291 0.68 16.99 -6.53
CA ILE A 291 0.19 16.89 -7.90
C ILE A 291 -1.27 17.35 -7.90
N GLY A 292 -1.51 18.58 -8.35
CA GLY A 292 -2.77 19.32 -8.17
C GLY A 292 -4.00 18.61 -8.72
N HIS A 293 -3.90 18.01 -9.90
CA HIS A 293 -5.01 17.32 -10.58
C HIS A 293 -5.02 15.79 -10.37
N ALA A 294 -4.19 15.27 -9.47
CA ALA A 294 -4.19 13.83 -9.20
C ALA A 294 -5.32 13.46 -8.23
N ARG A 295 -5.97 12.33 -8.46
CA ARG A 295 -6.79 11.62 -7.51
C ARG A 295 -5.95 10.67 -6.66
N HIS A 296 -6.58 9.93 -5.77
CA HIS A 296 -5.91 9.13 -4.73
C HIS A 296 -4.85 8.14 -5.24
N GLU A 297 -5.13 7.45 -6.34
CA GLU A 297 -4.25 6.41 -6.92
C GLU A 297 -3.27 7.00 -7.94
N ILE A 298 -2.37 7.89 -7.52
CA ILE A 298 -1.42 8.64 -8.37
C ILE A 298 -0.65 7.73 -9.33
N MET A 299 -0.23 6.55 -8.89
CA MET A 299 0.49 5.59 -9.73
C MET A 299 -0.40 4.91 -10.80
N MET A 300 -1.71 5.08 -10.69
CA MET A 300 -2.72 4.59 -11.64
C MET A 300 -3.40 5.74 -12.40
N GLU A 301 -2.86 6.93 -12.36
CA GLU A 301 -3.37 8.12 -13.04
C GLU A 301 -2.98 8.16 -14.52
N THR A 302 -3.41 9.22 -15.22
CA THR A 302 -3.03 9.46 -16.63
C THR A 302 -1.51 9.59 -16.78
N ASP A 303 -1.02 9.39 -18.00
CA ASP A 303 0.43 9.39 -18.27
C ASP A 303 1.07 10.74 -17.88
N GLU A 304 0.37 11.87 -18.05
CA GLU A 304 0.85 13.20 -17.66
C GLU A 304 1.02 13.32 -16.15
N ILE A 305 0.08 12.83 -15.36
CA ILE A 305 0.14 12.84 -13.89
C ILE A 305 1.23 11.89 -13.41
N ARG A 306 1.32 10.70 -14.03
CA ARG A 306 2.36 9.72 -13.71
C ARG A 306 3.77 10.19 -14.07
N ALA A 307 3.91 10.99 -15.11
CA ALA A 307 5.21 11.60 -15.45
C ALA A 307 5.74 12.46 -14.29
N LEU A 308 4.88 13.27 -13.66
CA LEU A 308 5.24 14.07 -12.47
C LEU A 308 5.60 13.19 -11.27
N PHE A 309 4.90 12.08 -11.08
CA PHE A 309 5.25 11.10 -10.04
C PHE A 309 6.63 10.49 -10.28
N TRP A 310 6.92 10.04 -11.50
CA TRP A 310 8.22 9.44 -11.84
C TRP A 310 9.36 10.45 -11.78
N GLU A 311 9.13 11.70 -12.18
CA GLU A 311 10.11 12.78 -12.01
C GLU A 311 10.48 12.99 -10.54
N ALA A 312 9.46 13.01 -9.65
CA ALA A 312 9.67 13.13 -8.21
C ALA A 312 10.41 11.91 -7.63
N PHE A 313 10.07 10.69 -8.06
CA PHE A 313 10.78 9.47 -7.71
C PHE A 313 12.25 9.52 -8.14
N ASP A 314 12.52 9.84 -9.41
CA ASP A 314 13.88 9.89 -9.98
C ASP A 314 14.74 10.96 -9.28
N ARG A 315 14.15 12.10 -8.86
CA ARG A 315 14.81 13.12 -8.07
C ARG A 315 15.22 12.59 -6.68
N LEU A 316 14.32 11.91 -5.97
CA LEU A 316 14.63 11.30 -4.67
C LEU A 316 15.75 10.26 -4.81
N VAL A 317 15.67 9.40 -5.82
CA VAL A 317 16.70 8.37 -6.12
C VAL A 317 18.05 9.02 -6.37
N LYS A 318 18.10 10.09 -7.16
CA LYS A 318 19.36 10.81 -7.44
C LYS A 318 20.01 11.32 -6.15
N GLY A 319 19.22 11.86 -5.22
CA GLY A 319 19.73 12.32 -3.93
C GLY A 319 20.26 11.22 -3.01
N VAL A 320 19.79 9.98 -3.20
CA VAL A 320 20.24 8.79 -2.41
C VAL A 320 21.47 8.12 -3.01
N LEU A 321 21.65 8.19 -4.34
CA LEU A 321 22.75 7.55 -5.06
C LEU A 321 23.98 8.47 -5.22
N SER A 322 23.83 9.77 -4.96
CA SER A 322 24.92 10.74 -4.93
C SER A 322 25.68 10.71 -3.62
#